data_16d81dbb5dfaaf7e2987b5d5e02d7f7f
#
_entry.id   16d81dbb5dfaaf7e2987b5d5e02d7f7f
#
_cell.length_a   1.000
_cell.length_b   1.000
_cell.length_c   1.000
_cell.angle_alpha   90.00
_cell.angle_beta   90.00
_cell.angle_gamma   90.00
#
_symmetry.space_group_name_H-M   'P 1'
#
loop_
_entity.id
_entity.type
_entity.pdbx_description
1 polymer ?
#
loop_
_entity_poly.entity_id
_entity_poly.type
_entity_poly.pdbx_seq_one_letter_code
_entity_poly.pdbx_strand_id
1 'polypeptide(L)'
;MKVLVTVKEVAEVADDFEIEGNDIPGTYLDYDLNEWDDYAIEAAVRIAEDRDDVEVVAVSVGPERSEETIRMALAKGVDRAVRVWDDAFADADVLAPTTKARVLAAVAEVEDPDLILSGVQAADDGFGATGVALADLLDMGWAAVVNHLELADGEASVHRELEGGVEELTPVSLPAVLTIQTGLNEPR
;
A
#
# COMPACT_ATOMS: atom_id res chain seq x y z
N MET A 1 6.50 -10.13 -15.28
CA MET A 1 5.46 -9.90 -14.27
C MET A 1 5.61 -8.48 -13.72
N LYS A 2 4.51 -7.76 -13.49
CA LYS A 2 4.56 -6.43 -12.88
C LYS A 2 3.84 -6.43 -11.53
N VAL A 3 4.54 -5.96 -10.49
CA VAL A 3 3.98 -5.78 -9.16
C VAL A 3 3.83 -4.28 -8.89
N LEU A 4 2.60 -3.84 -8.65
CA LEU A 4 2.32 -2.48 -8.21
C LEU A 4 2.21 -2.47 -6.68
N VAL A 5 2.96 -1.61 -5.99
CA VAL A 5 2.87 -1.46 -4.54
C VAL A 5 2.37 -0.07 -4.17
N THR A 6 1.32 0.01 -3.36
CA THR A 6 0.84 1.30 -2.87
C THR A 6 1.71 1.77 -1.71
N VAL A 7 2.03 3.07 -1.71
CA VAL A 7 2.92 3.68 -0.72
C VAL A 7 2.28 4.97 -0.23
N LYS A 8 2.07 5.07 1.07
CA LYS A 8 1.48 6.25 1.69
C LYS A 8 2.46 6.92 2.65
N GLU A 9 2.55 8.24 2.55
CA GLU A 9 3.10 9.08 3.61
C GLU A 9 2.06 9.21 4.71
N VAL A 10 2.42 8.97 5.95
CA VAL A 10 1.59 9.15 7.14
C VAL A 10 2.18 10.21 8.05
N ALA A 11 1.31 10.95 8.74
CA ALA A 11 1.72 11.91 9.75
C ALA A 11 1.84 11.21 11.11
N GLU A 12 2.98 11.39 11.76
CA GLU A 12 3.20 11.05 13.15
C GLU A 12 3.08 12.31 14.00
N VAL A 13 2.32 12.24 15.09
CA VAL A 13 2.08 13.37 15.99
C VAL A 13 3.03 13.28 17.17
N ALA A 14 3.76 14.37 17.47
CA ALA A 14 4.63 14.46 18.64
C ALA A 14 3.84 14.28 19.94
N ASP A 15 4.44 13.64 20.94
CA ASP A 15 3.78 13.35 22.24
C ASP A 15 3.28 14.62 22.98
N ASP A 16 3.92 15.76 22.76
CA ASP A 16 3.64 17.04 23.41
C ASP A 16 2.84 18.02 22.54
N PHE A 17 2.08 17.48 21.57
CA PHE A 17 1.30 18.29 20.63
C PHE A 17 0.26 19.18 21.33
N GLU A 18 -0.02 20.31 20.70
CA GLU A 18 -1.10 21.22 21.08
C GLU A 18 -2.14 21.30 19.95
N ILE A 19 -3.41 21.44 20.30
CA ILE A 19 -4.50 21.61 19.32
C ILE A 19 -4.79 23.10 19.19
N GLU A 20 -4.74 23.62 17.97
CA GLU A 20 -5.14 24.98 17.62
C GLU A 20 -6.43 24.94 16.79
N GLY A 21 -7.57 25.30 17.45
CA GLY A 21 -8.89 25.22 16.80
C GLY A 21 -9.34 23.76 16.63
N ASN A 22 -9.36 23.26 15.41
CA ASN A 22 -9.65 21.86 15.05
C ASN A 22 -8.47 21.16 14.40
N ASP A 23 -7.27 21.75 14.51
CA ASP A 23 -6.10 21.28 13.78
C ASP A 23 -4.89 21.09 14.71
N ILE A 24 -3.94 20.27 14.30
CA ILE A 24 -2.63 20.11 14.93
C ILE A 24 -1.63 20.87 14.07
N PRO A 25 -0.95 21.91 14.65
CA PRO A 25 0.06 22.64 13.90
C PRO A 25 1.14 21.73 13.32
N GLY A 26 1.57 22.01 12.08
CA GLY A 26 2.57 21.21 11.38
C GLY A 26 3.94 21.10 12.09
N THR A 27 4.20 21.94 13.11
CA THR A 27 5.39 21.84 13.97
C THR A 27 5.40 20.63 14.87
N TYR A 28 4.26 19.97 15.04
CA TYR A 28 4.08 18.73 15.83
C TYR A 28 3.93 17.49 14.94
N LEU A 29 4.05 17.66 13.62
CA LEU A 29 3.89 16.56 12.65
C LEU A 29 5.24 16.21 12.05
N ASP A 30 5.64 14.96 12.22
CA ASP A 30 6.65 14.32 11.40
C ASP A 30 5.98 13.43 10.35
N TYR A 31 6.64 13.22 9.22
CA TYR A 31 6.06 12.43 8.13
C TYR A 31 6.98 11.26 7.79
N ASP A 32 6.41 10.08 7.69
CA ASP A 32 7.15 8.86 7.42
C ASP A 32 6.38 7.92 6.48
N LEU A 33 7.05 6.86 6.03
CA LEU A 33 6.44 5.77 5.31
C LEU A 33 5.48 5.02 6.22
N ASN A 34 4.25 4.76 5.75
CA ASN A 34 3.30 3.93 6.46
C ASN A 34 3.88 2.53 6.73
N GLU A 35 3.86 2.09 7.99
CA GLU A 35 4.44 0.83 8.44
C GLU A 35 3.93 -0.38 7.62
N TRP A 36 2.63 -0.49 7.39
CA TRP A 36 2.05 -1.60 6.60
C TRP A 36 2.52 -1.60 5.15
N ASP A 37 2.73 -0.43 4.56
CA ASP A 37 3.25 -0.33 3.20
C ASP A 37 4.72 -0.74 3.13
N ASP A 38 5.49 -0.57 4.21
CA ASP A 38 6.87 -1.03 4.28
C ASP A 38 6.96 -2.57 4.17
N TYR A 39 6.06 -3.31 4.84
CA TYR A 39 5.93 -4.75 4.65
C TYR A 39 5.49 -5.14 3.23
N ALA A 40 4.61 -4.34 2.62
CA ALA A 40 4.18 -4.57 1.23
C ALA A 40 5.32 -4.33 0.23
N ILE A 41 6.14 -3.28 0.43
CA ILE A 41 7.34 -3.00 -0.37
C ILE A 41 8.32 -4.18 -0.26
N GLU A 42 8.63 -4.61 0.96
CA GLU A 42 9.54 -5.74 1.18
C GLU A 42 9.05 -7.01 0.50
N ALA A 43 7.73 -7.29 0.56
CA ALA A 43 7.14 -8.44 -0.12
C ALA A 43 7.31 -8.33 -1.65
N ALA A 44 7.07 -7.15 -2.24
CA ALA A 44 7.24 -6.91 -3.67
C ALA A 44 8.70 -7.08 -4.11
N VAL A 45 9.64 -6.53 -3.34
CA VAL A 45 11.07 -6.60 -3.65
C VAL A 45 11.58 -8.04 -3.54
N ARG A 46 11.17 -8.82 -2.52
CA ARG A 46 11.50 -10.25 -2.42
C ARG A 46 10.99 -11.06 -3.60
N ILE A 47 9.78 -10.77 -4.07
CA ILE A 47 9.24 -11.41 -5.30
C ILE A 47 10.16 -11.13 -6.50
N ALA A 48 10.68 -9.91 -6.63
CA ALA A 48 11.59 -9.55 -7.71
C ALA A 48 12.99 -10.16 -7.54
N GLU A 49 13.45 -10.35 -6.30
CA GLU A 49 14.73 -11.03 -6.02
C GLU A 49 14.67 -12.54 -6.29
N ASP A 50 13.52 -13.17 -6.08
CA ASP A 50 13.33 -14.62 -6.25
C ASP A 50 12.93 -15.04 -7.67
N ARG A 51 12.62 -14.07 -8.55
CA ARG A 51 12.11 -14.34 -9.90
C ARG A 51 12.76 -13.44 -10.93
N ASP A 52 13.10 -14.01 -12.09
CA ASP A 52 13.53 -13.24 -13.25
C ASP A 52 12.33 -12.45 -13.86
N ASP A 53 12.62 -11.30 -14.47
CA ASP A 53 11.67 -10.48 -15.23
C ASP A 53 10.46 -9.97 -14.40
N VAL A 54 10.68 -9.56 -13.15
CA VAL A 54 9.69 -8.85 -12.33
C VAL A 54 10.05 -7.37 -12.26
N GLU A 55 9.10 -6.50 -12.58
CA GLU A 55 9.18 -5.05 -12.37
C GLU A 55 8.34 -4.67 -11.15
N VAL A 56 8.93 -3.95 -10.20
CA VAL A 56 8.24 -3.40 -9.03
C VAL A 56 8.01 -1.90 -9.20
N VAL A 57 6.75 -1.48 -9.16
CA VAL A 57 6.35 -0.08 -9.32
C VAL A 57 5.65 0.41 -8.07
N ALA A 58 6.20 1.44 -7.41
CA ALA A 58 5.50 2.10 -6.32
C ALA A 58 4.50 3.12 -6.85
N VAL A 59 3.34 3.25 -6.20
CA VAL A 59 2.39 4.33 -6.46
C VAL A 59 2.02 5.04 -5.16
N SER A 60 2.12 6.38 -5.18
CA SER A 60 1.73 7.22 -4.06
C SER A 60 0.79 8.33 -4.51
N VAL A 61 -0.27 8.55 -3.72
CA VAL A 61 -1.19 9.69 -3.90
C VAL A 61 -0.87 10.69 -2.81
N GLY A 62 -0.14 11.74 -3.15
CA GLY A 62 0.31 12.71 -2.18
C GLY A 62 1.01 13.94 -2.77
N PRO A 63 1.12 15.04 -1.99
CA PRO A 63 1.75 16.28 -2.40
C PRO A 63 3.26 16.11 -2.65
N GLU A 64 3.94 17.19 -2.99
CA GLU A 64 5.38 17.17 -3.30
C GLU A 64 6.23 16.59 -2.14
N ARG A 65 5.87 16.86 -0.88
CA ARG A 65 6.62 16.32 0.27
C ARG A 65 6.66 14.80 0.31
N SER A 66 5.63 14.10 -0.18
CA SER A 66 5.61 12.63 -0.22
C SER A 66 6.65 12.01 -1.16
N GLU A 67 7.41 12.83 -1.90
CA GLU A 67 8.57 12.36 -2.65
C GLU A 67 9.66 11.76 -1.74
N GLU A 68 9.75 12.18 -0.48
CA GLU A 68 10.70 11.61 0.47
C GLU A 68 10.35 10.14 0.77
N THR A 69 9.10 9.87 1.06
CA THR A 69 8.56 8.52 1.24
C THR A 69 8.75 7.64 -0.02
N ILE A 70 8.53 8.22 -1.20
CA ILE A 70 8.82 7.53 -2.47
C ILE A 70 10.30 7.19 -2.62
N ARG A 71 11.21 8.09 -2.23
CA ARG A 71 12.66 7.81 -2.25
C ARG A 71 13.04 6.69 -1.29
N MET A 72 12.36 6.55 -0.16
CA MET A 72 12.55 5.41 0.75
C MET A 72 12.18 4.09 0.06
N ALA A 73 11.03 4.03 -0.61
CA ALA A 73 10.63 2.85 -1.38
C ALA A 73 11.65 2.50 -2.48
N LEU A 74 12.14 3.49 -3.23
CA LEU A 74 13.18 3.29 -4.25
C LEU A 74 14.51 2.79 -3.63
N ALA A 75 14.90 3.31 -2.48
CA ALA A 75 16.10 2.87 -1.77
C ALA A 75 16.01 1.42 -1.27
N LYS A 76 14.80 0.91 -1.04
CA LYS A 76 14.53 -0.48 -0.66
C LYS A 76 14.52 -1.47 -1.83
N GLY A 77 14.61 -1.00 -3.07
CA GLY A 77 14.74 -1.84 -4.26
C GLY A 77 13.55 -1.81 -5.22
N VAL A 78 12.62 -0.87 -5.05
CA VAL A 78 11.57 -0.60 -6.05
C VAL A 78 12.22 -0.02 -7.31
N ASP A 79 11.85 -0.49 -8.50
CA ASP A 79 12.48 -0.09 -9.77
C ASP A 79 12.12 1.34 -10.19
N ARG A 80 10.86 1.74 -10.02
CA ARG A 80 10.35 3.07 -10.32
C ARG A 80 9.12 3.42 -9.50
N ALA A 81 8.73 4.69 -9.52
CA ALA A 81 7.57 5.17 -8.79
C ALA A 81 6.70 6.13 -9.61
N VAL A 82 5.42 6.12 -9.31
CA VAL A 82 4.40 7.03 -9.85
C VAL A 82 3.84 7.85 -8.69
N ARG A 83 3.98 9.17 -8.74
CA ARG A 83 3.32 10.07 -7.80
C ARG A 83 2.12 10.71 -8.48
N VAL A 84 0.96 10.62 -7.83
CA VAL A 84 -0.27 11.25 -8.31
C VAL A 84 -0.64 12.37 -7.37
N TRP A 85 -0.83 13.57 -7.93
CA TRP A 85 -1.31 14.72 -7.18
C TRP A 85 -2.04 15.70 -8.10
N ASP A 86 -3.09 16.30 -7.57
CA ASP A 86 -3.82 17.42 -8.17
C ASP A 86 -4.24 18.37 -7.05
N ASP A 87 -4.25 19.67 -7.31
CA ASP A 87 -4.64 20.69 -6.34
C ASP A 87 -6.07 20.50 -5.80
N ALA A 88 -6.93 19.81 -6.57
CA ALA A 88 -8.26 19.42 -6.10
C ALA A 88 -8.25 18.49 -4.87
N PHE A 89 -7.13 17.83 -4.58
CA PHE A 89 -6.97 17.02 -3.37
C PHE A 89 -6.52 17.84 -2.15
N ALA A 90 -5.95 19.03 -2.37
CA ALA A 90 -5.37 19.86 -1.31
C ALA A 90 -6.42 20.38 -0.31
N ASP A 91 -7.67 20.56 -0.76
CA ASP A 91 -8.77 21.05 0.08
C ASP A 91 -9.45 19.94 0.91
N ALA A 92 -9.02 18.68 0.75
CA ALA A 92 -9.58 17.55 1.48
C ALA A 92 -8.69 17.21 2.68
N ASP A 93 -9.22 17.35 3.90
CA ASP A 93 -8.52 16.96 5.12
C ASP A 93 -8.12 15.48 5.09
N VAL A 94 -9.03 14.62 4.63
CA VAL A 94 -8.79 13.19 4.44
C VAL A 94 -9.49 12.70 3.16
N LEU A 95 -8.75 12.04 2.29
CA LEU A 95 -9.33 11.37 1.13
C LEU A 95 -10.02 10.06 1.56
N ALA A 96 -11.30 9.93 1.24
CA ALA A 96 -12.04 8.69 1.48
C ALA A 96 -11.39 7.49 0.77
N PRO A 97 -11.45 6.26 1.35
CA PRO A 97 -10.88 5.07 0.75
C PRO A 97 -11.30 4.82 -0.71
N THR A 98 -12.58 5.06 -1.02
CA THR A 98 -13.11 4.91 -2.38
C THR A 98 -12.56 5.95 -3.35
N THR A 99 -12.22 7.15 -2.89
CA THR A 99 -11.57 8.18 -3.71
C THR A 99 -10.13 7.78 -4.00
N LYS A 100 -9.38 7.36 -2.97
CA LYS A 100 -8.02 6.82 -3.14
C LYS A 100 -8.01 5.63 -4.09
N ALA A 101 -8.93 4.68 -3.90
CA ALA A 101 -9.04 3.50 -4.76
C ALA A 101 -9.31 3.85 -6.23
N ARG A 102 -10.14 4.85 -6.54
CA ARG A 102 -10.37 5.30 -7.92
C ARG A 102 -9.13 5.91 -8.57
N VAL A 103 -8.36 6.69 -7.81
CA VAL A 103 -7.09 7.24 -8.30
C VAL A 103 -6.08 6.13 -8.57
N LEU A 104 -5.95 5.18 -7.64
CA LEU A 104 -5.07 4.03 -7.77
C LEU A 104 -5.50 3.11 -8.93
N ALA A 105 -6.82 2.91 -9.14
CA ALA A 105 -7.35 2.14 -10.25
C ALA A 105 -6.95 2.75 -11.60
N ALA A 106 -7.05 4.08 -11.74
CA ALA A 106 -6.63 4.76 -12.97
C ALA A 106 -5.12 4.58 -13.25
N VAL A 107 -4.28 4.51 -12.21
CA VAL A 107 -2.86 4.16 -12.38
C VAL A 107 -2.70 2.69 -12.77
N ALA A 108 -3.42 1.78 -12.11
CA ALA A 108 -3.36 0.36 -12.41
C ALA A 108 -3.81 0.04 -13.84
N GLU A 109 -4.82 0.74 -14.37
CA GLU A 109 -5.25 0.61 -15.78
C GLU A 109 -4.14 0.98 -16.79
N VAL A 110 -3.28 1.94 -16.43
CA VAL A 110 -2.13 2.35 -17.27
C VAL A 110 -0.95 1.41 -17.10
N GLU A 111 -0.70 0.97 -15.87
CA GLU A 111 0.44 0.12 -15.53
C GLU A 111 0.22 -1.34 -15.88
N ASP A 112 -1.02 -1.82 -15.94
CA ASP A 112 -1.41 -3.20 -16.22
C ASP A 112 -0.66 -4.22 -15.33
N PRO A 113 -0.80 -4.14 -14.00
CA PRO A 113 -0.08 -5.02 -13.08
C PRO A 113 -0.70 -6.41 -13.01
N ASP A 114 0.15 -7.42 -12.82
CA ASP A 114 -0.26 -8.79 -12.50
C ASP A 114 -0.65 -8.95 -11.02
N LEU A 115 -0.02 -8.14 -10.15
CA LEU A 115 -0.23 -8.16 -8.70
C LEU A 115 -0.17 -6.75 -8.14
N ILE A 116 -1.11 -6.43 -7.25
CA ILE A 116 -1.10 -5.19 -6.47
C ILE A 116 -0.94 -5.56 -5.00
N LEU A 117 0.08 -5.00 -4.35
CA LEU A 117 0.28 -5.10 -2.90
C LEU A 117 -0.01 -3.75 -2.25
N SER A 118 -0.74 -3.77 -1.15
CA SER A 118 -1.11 -2.60 -0.36
C SER A 118 -0.96 -2.94 1.12
N GLY A 119 -0.56 -2.00 1.95
CA GLY A 119 -0.74 -2.18 3.39
C GLY A 119 -2.20 -2.38 3.76
N VAL A 120 -2.48 -3.14 4.81
CA VAL A 120 -3.85 -3.36 5.29
C VAL A 120 -4.54 -2.04 5.60
N GLN A 121 -3.83 -1.11 6.22
CA GLN A 121 -4.34 0.18 6.67
C GLN A 121 -3.22 1.23 6.69
N ALA A 122 -3.58 2.47 6.98
CA ALA A 122 -2.64 3.54 7.24
C ALA A 122 -2.73 3.97 8.71
N ALA A 123 -1.59 4.32 9.32
CA ALA A 123 -1.51 4.69 10.73
C ALA A 123 -2.33 5.93 11.08
N ASP A 124 -2.46 6.86 10.14
CA ASP A 124 -3.14 8.15 10.32
C ASP A 124 -4.67 8.09 10.14
N ASP A 125 -5.20 7.20 9.30
CA ASP A 125 -6.63 7.14 9.02
C ASP A 125 -7.32 5.83 9.44
N GLY A 126 -6.58 4.73 9.53
CA GLY A 126 -7.07 3.44 10.04
C GLY A 126 -8.25 2.81 9.27
N PHE A 127 -8.58 3.30 8.07
CA PHE A 127 -9.77 2.84 7.36
C PHE A 127 -9.72 1.37 6.92
N GLY A 128 -8.56 0.85 6.58
CA GLY A 128 -8.36 -0.55 6.18
C GLY A 128 -9.17 -1.00 4.97
N ALA A 129 -9.61 -0.09 4.10
CA ALA A 129 -10.57 -0.37 3.05
C ALA A 129 -10.08 -0.07 1.63
N THR A 130 -8.97 0.66 1.47
CA THR A 130 -8.53 1.15 0.15
C THR A 130 -8.16 0.00 -0.78
N GLY A 131 -7.39 -0.99 -0.32
CA GLY A 131 -6.96 -2.13 -1.15
C GLY A 131 -8.13 -3.00 -1.61
N VAL A 132 -9.10 -3.27 -0.73
CA VAL A 132 -10.30 -4.05 -1.09
C VAL A 132 -11.19 -3.28 -2.07
N ALA A 133 -11.37 -1.96 -1.86
CA ALA A 133 -12.11 -1.12 -2.79
C ALA A 133 -11.41 -1.02 -4.16
N LEU A 134 -10.08 -1.05 -4.19
CA LEU A 134 -9.30 -1.08 -5.43
C LEU A 134 -9.53 -2.39 -6.19
N ALA A 135 -9.53 -3.52 -5.51
CA ALA A 135 -9.81 -4.83 -6.12
C ALA A 135 -11.19 -4.89 -6.77
N ASP A 136 -12.21 -4.39 -6.08
CA ASP A 136 -13.59 -4.31 -6.59
C ASP A 136 -13.67 -3.43 -7.86
N LEU A 137 -13.01 -2.27 -7.85
CA LEU A 137 -12.99 -1.37 -9.03
C LEU A 137 -12.31 -1.97 -10.25
N LEU A 138 -11.30 -2.82 -10.04
CA LEU A 138 -10.51 -3.46 -11.10
C LEU A 138 -11.07 -4.83 -11.52
N ASP A 139 -12.11 -5.34 -10.86
CA ASP A 139 -12.63 -6.70 -11.03
C ASP A 139 -11.53 -7.76 -10.87
N MET A 140 -10.59 -7.55 -9.93
CA MET A 140 -9.48 -8.44 -9.62
C MET A 140 -9.80 -9.36 -8.44
N GLY A 141 -9.19 -10.56 -8.43
CA GLY A 141 -9.14 -11.41 -7.24
C GLY A 141 -8.50 -10.66 -6.07
N TRP A 142 -8.88 -11.01 -4.82
CA TRP A 142 -8.30 -10.33 -3.66
C TRP A 142 -8.24 -11.20 -2.40
N ALA A 143 -7.30 -10.87 -1.53
CA ALA A 143 -7.29 -11.30 -0.14
C ALA A 143 -6.83 -10.14 0.76
N ALA A 144 -7.46 -10.02 1.93
CA ALA A 144 -7.11 -8.98 2.89
C ALA A 144 -6.45 -9.57 4.14
N VAL A 145 -5.57 -8.77 4.78
CA VAL A 145 -4.86 -9.13 6.01
C VAL A 145 -3.94 -10.34 5.81
N VAL A 146 -3.22 -10.32 4.70
CA VAL A 146 -2.30 -11.42 4.32
C VAL A 146 -1.06 -11.37 5.19
N ASN A 147 -0.78 -12.47 5.90
CA ASN A 147 0.39 -12.64 6.76
C ASN A 147 1.39 -13.70 6.24
N HIS A 148 1.07 -14.37 5.13
CA HIS A 148 1.98 -15.24 4.37
C HIS A 148 1.58 -15.25 2.91
N LEU A 149 2.57 -15.23 2.01
CA LEU A 149 2.39 -15.16 0.56
C LEU A 149 3.41 -16.06 -0.14
N GLU A 150 2.90 -16.96 -0.97
CA GLU A 150 3.68 -17.72 -1.93
C GLU A 150 3.08 -17.55 -3.32
N LEU A 151 3.94 -17.24 -4.33
CA LEU A 151 3.49 -17.13 -5.72
C LEU A 151 3.81 -18.41 -6.49
N ALA A 152 2.82 -18.93 -7.16
CA ALA A 152 2.95 -19.95 -8.19
C ALA A 152 2.53 -19.41 -9.56
N ASP A 153 2.59 -20.22 -10.61
CA ASP A 153 2.21 -19.81 -11.95
C ASP A 153 0.74 -19.40 -12.03
N GLY A 154 0.49 -18.08 -12.11
CA GLY A 154 -0.84 -17.51 -12.24
C GLY A 154 -1.68 -17.47 -10.95
N GLU A 155 -1.11 -17.78 -9.80
CA GLU A 155 -1.82 -17.84 -8.53
C GLU A 155 -0.95 -17.37 -7.35
N ALA A 156 -1.59 -16.72 -6.38
CA ALA A 156 -1.03 -16.38 -5.07
C ALA A 156 -1.67 -17.28 -4.00
N SER A 157 -0.89 -18.13 -3.35
CA SER A 157 -1.32 -18.85 -2.15
C SER A 157 -1.09 -17.97 -0.94
N VAL A 158 -2.15 -17.60 -0.24
CA VAL A 158 -2.10 -16.67 0.89
C VAL A 158 -2.61 -17.32 2.17
N HIS A 159 -2.00 -16.94 3.29
CA HIS A 159 -2.57 -17.19 4.61
C HIS A 159 -3.04 -15.86 5.20
N ARG A 160 -4.13 -15.95 5.96
CA ARG A 160 -4.69 -14.84 6.71
C ARG A 160 -5.19 -15.34 8.06
N GLU A 161 -4.89 -14.58 9.09
CA GLU A 161 -5.39 -14.86 10.43
C GLU A 161 -6.75 -14.19 10.62
N LEU A 162 -7.71 -14.97 11.09
CA LEU A 162 -9.06 -14.52 11.40
C LEU A 162 -9.29 -14.48 12.92
N GLU A 163 -10.42 -13.89 13.34
CA GLU A 163 -10.80 -13.87 14.76
C GLU A 163 -10.79 -15.26 15.40
N GLY A 164 -10.28 -15.34 16.63
CA GLY A 164 -10.24 -16.59 17.40
C GLY A 164 -9.06 -17.51 17.04
N GLY A 165 -8.05 -17.00 16.31
CA GLY A 165 -6.84 -17.76 15.95
C GLY A 165 -7.10 -18.80 14.86
N VAL A 166 -8.11 -18.58 14.03
CA VAL A 166 -8.38 -19.38 12.83
C VAL A 166 -7.51 -18.89 11.69
N GLU A 167 -6.78 -19.79 11.04
CA GLU A 167 -6.06 -19.50 9.81
C GLU A 167 -6.88 -19.93 8.60
N GLU A 168 -6.94 -19.07 7.61
CA GLU A 168 -7.49 -19.37 6.29
C GLU A 168 -6.35 -19.44 5.28
N LEU A 169 -6.28 -20.56 4.56
CA LEU A 169 -5.37 -20.75 3.43
C LEU A 169 -6.20 -20.69 2.15
N THR A 170 -5.90 -19.71 1.31
CA THR A 170 -6.72 -19.45 0.12
C THR A 170 -5.83 -19.20 -1.09
N PRO A 171 -6.08 -19.89 -2.22
CA PRO A 171 -5.49 -19.50 -3.51
C PRO A 171 -6.26 -18.32 -4.10
N VAL A 172 -5.53 -17.35 -4.65
CA VAL A 172 -6.07 -16.19 -5.35
C VAL A 172 -5.47 -16.13 -6.74
N SER A 173 -6.30 -16.26 -7.77
CA SER A 173 -5.85 -16.18 -9.16
C SER A 173 -5.36 -14.77 -9.52
N LEU A 174 -4.27 -14.67 -10.26
CA LEU A 174 -3.78 -13.40 -10.79
C LEU A 174 -4.58 -13.00 -12.06
N PRO A 175 -4.80 -11.69 -12.33
CA PRO A 175 -4.32 -10.57 -11.53
C PRO A 175 -5.08 -10.42 -10.21
N ALA A 176 -4.39 -9.93 -9.16
CA ALA A 176 -4.96 -9.85 -7.82
C ALA A 176 -4.49 -8.61 -7.04
N VAL A 177 -5.29 -8.23 -6.04
CA VAL A 177 -4.94 -7.23 -5.03
C VAL A 177 -4.83 -7.91 -3.66
N LEU A 178 -3.70 -7.78 -3.00
CA LEU A 178 -3.48 -8.33 -1.67
C LEU A 178 -3.18 -7.20 -0.68
N THR A 179 -3.87 -7.21 0.48
CA THR A 179 -3.51 -6.26 1.54
C THR A 179 -2.64 -6.97 2.57
N ILE A 180 -1.46 -6.40 2.80
CA ILE A 180 -0.36 -7.02 3.54
C ILE A 180 -0.39 -6.60 5.00
N GLN A 181 -0.37 -7.60 5.89
CA GLN A 181 -0.28 -7.42 7.33
C GLN A 181 1.17 -7.30 7.77
N THR A 182 1.40 -6.59 8.87
CA THR A 182 2.68 -6.58 9.56
C THR A 182 3.08 -8.00 10.00
N GLY A 183 4.39 -8.28 9.98
CA GLY A 183 4.92 -9.59 10.37
C GLY A 183 4.95 -10.64 9.26
N LEU A 184 4.51 -10.31 8.01
CA LEU A 184 4.69 -11.19 6.85
C LEU A 184 6.17 -11.41 6.53
N ASN A 185 6.99 -10.39 6.76
CA ASN A 185 8.43 -10.38 6.50
C ASN A 185 9.14 -9.46 7.52
N GLU A 186 10.42 -9.17 7.30
CA GLU A 186 11.18 -8.14 8.02
C GLU A 186 11.62 -7.10 6.98
N PRO A 187 11.05 -5.87 6.99
CA PRO A 187 11.43 -4.80 6.07
C PRO A 187 12.90 -4.40 6.23
N ARG A 188 13.58 -4.16 5.10
CA ARG A 188 14.99 -3.72 5.05
C ARG A 188 15.15 -2.23 5.29
#